data_533702b5716f992da134e40744bad8a7
#
_entry.id   533702b5716f992da134e40744bad8a7
#
_cell.length_a   1.000
_cell.length_b   1.000
_cell.length_c   1.000
_cell.angle_alpha   90.00
_cell.angle_beta   90.00
_cell.angle_gamma   90.00
#
_symmetry.space_group_name_H-M   'P 1'
#
loop_
_entity.id
_entity.type
_entity.pdbx_description
1 polymer ?
#
loop_
_entity_poly.entity_id
_entity_poly.type
_entity_poly.pdbx_seq_one_letter_code
_entity_poly.pdbx_strand_id
1 'polypeptide(L)'
;DKAFCLSEVASALDRYAATATYASEPPLFASREEYEAFHARHMSHSVPCVPFGAQCGPVHIGIDSGSTTVKLVVVDEQSRILYTNYQPNLGNPLPLIRDQLLKIYRGHPGLQVASVHTTGYGEVLVKNAFRCDYGLVETVAHFTAAKYFMPDVDFIIDIGGQDMKCFKIEDGAISNIFLNEACSSGCGSFLQTFAQALGYDVKEFAALGLFADRPVDLGSRCTVFMNSSVKQAQKDGASIENISAGLSISVVKNALYKVIRASSPEELGRKIVVQGGTFYNEAVLRAFEKEMGVEVIRPDIAGLMGAYGAALFGLRRSRKAGQSRSSMMDQQELE
;
A
#
# COMPACT_ATOMS: atom_id res chain seq x y z
N ASP A 1 27.38 43.60 -22.38
CA ASP A 1 27.06 42.15 -22.33
C ASP A 1 28.08 41.48 -21.40
N LYS A 2 27.61 41.06 -20.24
CA LYS A 2 28.44 40.23 -19.33
C LYS A 2 28.35 38.78 -19.78
N ALA A 3 29.44 38.24 -20.35
CA ALA A 3 29.56 36.83 -20.61
C ALA A 3 29.75 36.11 -19.23
N PHE A 4 28.87 35.19 -18.90
CA PHE A 4 29.02 34.35 -17.73
C PHE A 4 29.84 33.09 -18.13
N CYS A 5 30.84 32.78 -17.33
CA CYS A 5 31.58 31.52 -17.50
C CYS A 5 30.77 30.39 -16.88
N LEU A 6 30.50 29.31 -17.62
CA LEU A 6 29.71 28.16 -17.15
C LEU A 6 30.30 27.54 -15.88
N SER A 7 31.64 27.52 -15.74
CA SER A 7 32.30 27.02 -14.54
C SER A 7 32.09 27.89 -13.32
N GLU A 8 31.97 29.22 -13.49
CA GLU A 8 31.66 30.14 -12.39
C GLU A 8 30.20 29.97 -11.93
N VAL A 9 29.28 29.77 -12.88
CA VAL A 9 27.86 29.49 -12.59
C VAL A 9 27.74 28.15 -11.85
N ALA A 10 28.41 27.09 -12.31
CA ALA A 10 28.40 25.79 -11.63
C ALA A 10 28.96 25.89 -10.21
N SER A 11 30.12 26.55 -10.04
CA SER A 11 30.72 26.77 -8.72
C SER A 11 29.85 27.63 -7.79
N ALA A 12 29.08 28.57 -8.33
CA ALA A 12 28.15 29.37 -7.55
C ALA A 12 26.92 28.55 -7.10
N LEU A 13 26.43 27.66 -7.97
CA LEU A 13 25.34 26.73 -7.65
C LEU A 13 25.77 25.72 -6.57
N ASP A 14 26.97 25.15 -6.69
CA ASP A 14 27.52 24.24 -5.67
C ASP A 14 27.67 24.91 -4.31
N ARG A 15 28.17 26.15 -4.29
CA ARG A 15 28.26 26.95 -3.03
C ARG A 15 26.87 27.26 -2.46
N TYR A 16 25.90 27.58 -3.29
CA TYR A 16 24.53 27.86 -2.85
C TYR A 16 23.89 26.60 -2.25
N ALA A 17 24.02 25.45 -2.90
CA ALA A 17 23.55 24.17 -2.37
C ALA A 17 24.21 23.79 -1.02
N ALA A 18 25.51 24.06 -0.87
CA ALA A 18 26.25 23.82 0.37
C ALA A 18 25.82 24.75 1.52
N THR A 19 25.22 25.90 1.22
CA THR A 19 24.72 26.88 2.23
C THR A 19 23.21 26.82 2.43
N ALA A 20 22.55 25.75 1.98
CA ALA A 20 21.11 25.56 2.12
C ALA A 20 20.64 25.75 3.58
N THR A 21 19.66 26.63 3.79
CA THR A 21 19.20 27.08 5.12
C THR A 21 17.78 26.59 5.47
N TYR A 22 17.26 25.57 4.78
CA TYR A 22 15.94 25.02 5.08
C TYR A 22 15.95 24.17 6.36
N ALA A 23 14.82 24.10 7.06
CA ALA A 23 14.62 23.20 8.18
C ALA A 23 14.66 21.74 7.68
N SER A 24 15.37 20.87 8.40
CA SER A 24 15.59 19.48 7.98
C SER A 24 15.28 18.48 9.07
N GLU A 25 14.87 17.29 8.65
CA GLU A 25 14.69 16.09 9.45
C GLU A 25 15.96 15.24 9.42
N PRO A 26 16.14 14.31 10.37
CA PRO A 26 17.22 13.33 10.32
C PRO A 26 17.08 12.42 9.07
N PRO A 27 18.20 11.94 8.48
CA PRO A 27 18.20 10.98 7.40
C PRO A 27 17.35 9.73 7.72
N LEU A 28 16.73 9.14 6.71
CA LEU A 28 15.96 7.91 6.88
C LEU A 28 16.85 6.72 7.26
N PHE A 29 18.01 6.62 6.62
CA PHE A 29 19.03 5.62 6.90
C PHE A 29 20.39 6.31 7.11
N ALA A 30 21.13 5.86 8.11
CA ALA A 30 22.48 6.36 8.38
C ALA A 30 23.52 5.68 7.47
N SER A 31 23.24 4.47 7.00
CA SER A 31 24.15 3.72 6.12
C SER A 31 23.38 2.76 5.20
N ARG A 32 24.09 2.22 4.20
CA ARG A 32 23.52 1.21 3.29
C ARG A 32 23.26 -0.12 4.02
N GLU A 33 24.10 -0.48 4.96
CA GLU A 33 23.95 -1.69 5.78
C GLU A 33 22.66 -1.63 6.62
N GLU A 34 22.34 -0.46 7.17
CA GLU A 34 21.08 -0.25 7.90
C GLU A 34 19.87 -0.45 6.97
N TYR A 35 19.95 0.08 5.76
CA TYR A 35 18.90 -0.12 4.75
C TYR A 35 18.76 -1.60 4.36
N GLU A 36 19.87 -2.29 4.12
CA GLU A 36 19.84 -3.70 3.72
C GLU A 36 19.23 -4.60 4.81
N ALA A 37 19.57 -4.34 6.08
CA ALA A 37 18.96 -5.04 7.22
C ALA A 37 17.46 -4.76 7.33
N PHE A 38 17.04 -3.51 7.16
CA PHE A 38 15.64 -3.10 7.11
C PHE A 38 14.89 -3.79 5.98
N HIS A 39 15.43 -3.74 4.76
CA HIS A 39 14.83 -4.37 3.57
C HIS A 39 14.68 -5.88 3.77
N ALA A 40 15.74 -6.58 4.19
CA ALA A 40 15.72 -8.01 4.44
C ALA A 40 14.67 -8.41 5.49
N ARG A 41 14.53 -7.63 6.57
CA ARG A 41 13.51 -7.85 7.60
C ARG A 41 12.09 -7.78 7.02
N HIS A 42 11.79 -6.77 6.22
CA HIS A 42 10.46 -6.65 5.61
C HIS A 42 10.20 -7.71 4.55
N MET A 43 11.20 -8.12 3.78
CA MET A 43 11.06 -9.19 2.80
C MET A 43 10.85 -10.58 3.42
N SER A 44 11.15 -10.76 4.71
CA SER A 44 10.86 -12.02 5.43
C SER A 44 9.36 -12.25 5.68
N HIS A 45 8.54 -11.20 5.63
CA HIS A 45 7.09 -11.28 5.83
C HIS A 45 6.36 -11.54 4.51
N SER A 46 6.53 -12.74 3.97
CA SER A 46 5.98 -13.15 2.67
C SER A 46 4.92 -14.24 2.79
N VAL A 47 4.00 -14.26 1.82
CA VAL A 47 3.08 -15.39 1.64
C VAL A 47 3.70 -16.38 0.65
N PRO A 48 3.71 -17.69 0.98
CA PRO A 48 4.18 -18.68 0.02
C PRO A 48 3.41 -18.61 -1.30
N CYS A 49 4.14 -18.43 -2.39
CA CYS A 49 3.59 -18.48 -3.74
C CYS A 49 3.98 -19.81 -4.38
N VAL A 50 3.02 -20.50 -4.95
CA VAL A 50 3.24 -21.76 -5.67
C VAL A 50 2.67 -21.67 -7.09
N PRO A 51 3.32 -22.33 -8.07
CA PRO A 51 2.79 -22.36 -9.42
C PRO A 51 1.36 -22.91 -9.46
N PHE A 52 0.50 -22.29 -10.24
CA PHE A 52 -0.85 -22.77 -10.47
C PHE A 52 -0.79 -24.00 -11.40
N GLY A 53 -0.72 -25.19 -10.83
CA GLY A 53 -0.54 -26.45 -11.54
C GLY A 53 -1.85 -27.21 -11.79
N ALA A 54 -1.78 -28.24 -12.65
CA ALA A 54 -2.94 -29.06 -13.07
C ALA A 54 -3.56 -29.91 -11.93
N GLN A 55 -2.91 -30.01 -10.77
CA GLN A 55 -3.38 -30.78 -9.60
C GLN A 55 -3.68 -29.91 -8.40
N CYS A 56 -4.03 -28.64 -8.60
CA CYS A 56 -4.53 -27.82 -7.51
C CYS A 56 -5.89 -28.36 -7.05
N GLY A 57 -6.02 -28.59 -5.75
CA GLY A 57 -7.30 -28.87 -5.10
C GLY A 57 -8.26 -27.69 -5.25
N PRO A 58 -9.33 -27.64 -4.43
CA PRO A 58 -10.24 -26.51 -4.43
C PRO A 58 -9.51 -25.19 -4.15
N VAL A 59 -9.86 -24.13 -4.89
CA VAL A 59 -9.27 -22.80 -4.73
C VAL A 59 -10.28 -21.79 -4.23
N HIS A 60 -9.77 -20.73 -3.61
CA HIS A 60 -10.56 -19.63 -3.06
C HIS A 60 -10.10 -18.32 -3.71
N ILE A 61 -11.06 -17.55 -4.24
CA ILE A 61 -10.78 -16.30 -4.94
C ILE A 61 -11.24 -15.13 -4.09
N GLY A 62 -10.37 -14.15 -3.91
CA GLY A 62 -10.69 -12.86 -3.33
C GLY A 62 -10.55 -11.76 -4.37
N ILE A 63 -11.55 -10.90 -4.46
CA ILE A 63 -11.59 -9.77 -5.39
C ILE A 63 -11.77 -8.49 -4.56
N ASP A 64 -10.81 -7.59 -4.64
CA ASP A 64 -10.89 -6.25 -4.06
C ASP A 64 -11.08 -5.24 -5.19
N SER A 65 -12.28 -4.68 -5.28
CA SER A 65 -12.64 -3.65 -6.25
C SER A 65 -12.64 -2.28 -5.57
N GLY A 66 -11.48 -1.66 -5.51
CA GLY A 66 -11.32 -0.32 -4.97
C GLY A 66 -11.75 0.79 -5.93
N SER A 67 -11.70 2.04 -5.47
CA SER A 67 -12.05 3.24 -6.27
C SER A 67 -11.13 3.46 -7.47
N THR A 68 -9.85 3.09 -7.37
CA THR A 68 -8.83 3.32 -8.40
C THR A 68 -8.24 2.05 -8.98
N THR A 69 -8.27 0.95 -8.25
CA THR A 69 -7.61 -0.30 -8.63
C THR A 69 -8.50 -1.51 -8.38
N VAL A 70 -8.28 -2.55 -9.19
CA VAL A 70 -8.85 -3.88 -8.97
C VAL A 70 -7.71 -4.83 -8.64
N LYS A 71 -7.92 -5.64 -7.61
CA LYS A 71 -6.99 -6.69 -7.20
C LYS A 71 -7.73 -8.01 -7.14
N LEU A 72 -7.04 -9.07 -7.55
CA LEU A 72 -7.54 -10.44 -7.51
C LEU A 72 -6.45 -11.34 -6.96
N VAL A 73 -6.81 -12.19 -6.01
CA VAL A 73 -5.93 -13.18 -5.41
C VAL A 73 -6.62 -14.54 -5.42
N VAL A 74 -5.91 -15.57 -5.86
CA VAL A 74 -6.34 -16.96 -5.77
C VAL A 74 -5.44 -17.69 -4.78
N VAL A 75 -6.04 -18.35 -3.81
CA VAL A 75 -5.32 -19.15 -2.83
C VAL A 75 -5.79 -20.61 -2.85
N ASP A 76 -4.90 -21.51 -2.44
CA ASP A 76 -5.23 -22.90 -2.17
C ASP A 76 -5.74 -23.11 -0.73
N GLU A 77 -6.02 -24.37 -0.38
CA GLU A 77 -6.46 -24.74 0.97
C GLU A 77 -5.42 -24.52 2.06
N GLN A 78 -4.14 -24.36 1.72
CA GLN A 78 -3.06 -24.03 2.63
C GLN A 78 -2.79 -22.53 2.74
N SER A 79 -3.66 -21.68 2.17
CA SER A 79 -3.51 -20.22 2.12
C SER A 79 -2.33 -19.74 1.28
N ARG A 80 -1.72 -20.59 0.44
CA ARG A 80 -0.64 -20.21 -0.46
C ARG A 80 -1.22 -19.52 -1.69
N ILE A 81 -0.52 -18.53 -2.21
CA ILE A 81 -0.95 -17.79 -3.39
C ILE A 81 -0.63 -18.58 -4.66
N LEU A 82 -1.65 -18.79 -5.49
CA LEU A 82 -1.56 -19.42 -6.80
C LEU A 82 -1.54 -18.38 -7.94
N TYR A 83 -2.25 -17.28 -7.75
CA TYR A 83 -2.37 -16.24 -8.76
C TYR A 83 -2.67 -14.88 -8.11
N THR A 84 -2.10 -13.83 -8.67
CA THR A 84 -2.42 -12.44 -8.30
C THR A 84 -2.60 -11.57 -9.53
N ASN A 85 -3.48 -10.58 -9.42
CA ASN A 85 -3.57 -9.48 -10.36
C ASN A 85 -3.76 -8.17 -9.60
N TYR A 86 -3.08 -7.12 -10.03
CA TYR A 86 -3.20 -5.77 -9.50
C TYR A 86 -3.16 -4.80 -10.68
N GLN A 87 -4.24 -4.08 -10.95
CA GLN A 87 -4.32 -3.17 -12.08
C GLN A 87 -5.24 -1.98 -11.80
N PRO A 88 -5.09 -0.84 -12.51
CA PRO A 88 -6.05 0.26 -12.47
C PRO A 88 -7.44 -0.19 -12.91
N ASN A 89 -8.51 0.31 -12.27
CA ASN A 89 -9.89 -0.06 -12.61
C ASN A 89 -10.47 0.71 -13.81
N LEU A 90 -9.80 1.77 -14.25
CA LEU A 90 -10.19 2.60 -15.41
C LEU A 90 -11.65 3.10 -15.36
N GLY A 91 -12.24 3.17 -14.18
CA GLY A 91 -13.63 3.58 -13.97
C GLY A 91 -14.68 2.49 -14.27
N ASN A 92 -14.27 1.33 -14.77
CA ASN A 92 -15.14 0.17 -15.02
C ASN A 92 -14.44 -1.16 -14.68
N PRO A 93 -14.62 -1.68 -13.48
CA PRO A 93 -13.92 -2.88 -13.03
C PRO A 93 -14.41 -4.19 -13.67
N LEU A 94 -15.66 -4.25 -14.14
CA LEU A 94 -16.28 -5.52 -14.55
C LEU A 94 -15.57 -6.21 -15.72
N PRO A 95 -15.26 -5.53 -16.85
CA PRO A 95 -14.54 -6.17 -17.96
C PRO A 95 -13.16 -6.68 -17.51
N LEU A 96 -12.46 -5.91 -16.67
CA LEU A 96 -11.14 -6.27 -16.18
C LEU A 96 -11.17 -7.53 -15.32
N ILE A 97 -12.14 -7.63 -14.41
CA ILE A 97 -12.34 -8.82 -13.57
C ILE A 97 -12.71 -10.03 -14.43
N ARG A 98 -13.66 -9.86 -15.36
CA ARG A 98 -14.07 -10.93 -16.28
C ARG A 98 -12.87 -11.49 -17.05
N ASP A 99 -12.05 -10.63 -17.62
CA ASP A 99 -10.89 -11.03 -18.40
C ASP A 99 -9.87 -11.81 -17.55
N GLN A 100 -9.67 -11.41 -16.27
CA GLN A 100 -8.82 -12.15 -15.34
C GLN A 100 -9.41 -13.51 -14.97
N LEU A 101 -10.71 -13.59 -14.69
CA LEU A 101 -11.39 -14.87 -14.40
C LEU A 101 -11.32 -15.82 -15.61
N LEU A 102 -11.59 -15.33 -16.83
CA LEU A 102 -11.45 -16.11 -18.05
C LEU A 102 -10.01 -16.60 -18.27
N LYS A 103 -9.01 -15.75 -18.01
CA LYS A 103 -7.62 -16.15 -18.09
C LYS A 103 -7.30 -17.31 -17.13
N ILE A 104 -7.82 -17.25 -15.90
CA ILE A 104 -7.65 -18.30 -14.90
C ILE A 104 -8.32 -19.60 -15.38
N TYR A 105 -9.58 -19.59 -15.81
CA TYR A 105 -10.29 -20.77 -16.27
C TYR A 105 -9.65 -21.40 -17.52
N ARG A 106 -9.29 -20.58 -18.52
CA ARG A 106 -8.64 -21.05 -19.75
C ARG A 106 -7.25 -21.64 -19.51
N GLY A 107 -6.52 -21.06 -18.55
CA GLY A 107 -5.20 -21.57 -18.16
C GLY A 107 -5.24 -22.86 -17.34
N HIS A 108 -6.39 -23.15 -16.70
CA HIS A 108 -6.52 -24.26 -15.76
C HIS A 108 -7.85 -24.99 -15.96
N PRO A 109 -7.98 -25.79 -17.07
CA PRO A 109 -9.17 -26.58 -17.33
C PRO A 109 -9.46 -27.54 -16.18
N GLY A 110 -10.71 -27.59 -15.72
CA GLY A 110 -11.11 -28.43 -14.59
C GLY A 110 -10.87 -27.82 -13.20
N LEU A 111 -10.51 -26.53 -13.14
CA LEU A 111 -10.34 -25.81 -11.89
C LEU A 111 -11.61 -25.88 -11.01
N GLN A 112 -11.45 -26.29 -9.76
CA GLN A 112 -12.52 -26.33 -8.77
C GLN A 112 -12.47 -25.05 -7.93
N VAL A 113 -13.36 -24.11 -8.19
CA VAL A 113 -13.52 -22.90 -7.37
C VAL A 113 -14.48 -23.21 -6.22
N ALA A 114 -13.96 -23.26 -5.00
CA ALA A 114 -14.75 -23.56 -3.81
C ALA A 114 -15.45 -22.33 -3.23
N SER A 115 -14.85 -21.16 -3.33
CA SER A 115 -15.49 -19.92 -2.92
C SER A 115 -14.91 -18.68 -3.61
N VAL A 116 -15.78 -17.67 -3.83
CA VAL A 116 -15.39 -16.35 -4.33
C VAL A 116 -16.00 -15.27 -3.45
N HIS A 117 -15.13 -14.42 -2.92
CA HIS A 117 -15.52 -13.33 -2.02
C HIS A 117 -15.03 -12.00 -2.58
N THR A 118 -15.89 -11.00 -2.49
CA THR A 118 -15.60 -9.64 -2.97
C THR A 118 -15.49 -8.67 -1.80
N THR A 119 -14.71 -7.62 -1.98
CA THR A 119 -14.55 -6.52 -1.02
C THR A 119 -14.24 -5.22 -1.75
N GLY A 120 -14.12 -4.12 -1.00
CA GLY A 120 -13.83 -2.79 -1.52
C GLY A 120 -15.08 -2.03 -1.96
N TYR A 121 -14.88 -0.83 -2.51
CA TYR A 121 -15.96 0.08 -2.91
C TYR A 121 -16.95 -0.55 -3.92
N GLY A 122 -16.45 -1.36 -4.85
CA GLY A 122 -17.25 -2.06 -5.87
C GLY A 122 -17.79 -3.42 -5.44
N GLU A 123 -17.75 -3.77 -4.16
CA GLU A 123 -18.10 -5.09 -3.62
C GLU A 123 -19.46 -5.58 -4.11
N VAL A 124 -20.53 -4.80 -3.91
CA VAL A 124 -21.89 -5.18 -4.29
C VAL A 124 -22.04 -5.35 -5.80
N LEU A 125 -21.43 -4.44 -6.57
CA LEU A 125 -21.46 -4.49 -8.05
C LEU A 125 -20.82 -5.77 -8.55
N VAL A 126 -19.61 -6.10 -8.10
CA VAL A 126 -18.83 -7.26 -8.52
C VAL A 126 -19.52 -8.55 -8.07
N LYS A 127 -19.99 -8.59 -6.82
CA LYS A 127 -20.74 -9.74 -6.29
C LYS A 127 -21.93 -10.10 -7.17
N ASN A 128 -22.76 -9.10 -7.49
CA ASN A 128 -23.97 -9.32 -8.27
C ASN A 128 -23.66 -9.66 -9.75
N ALA A 129 -22.68 -8.97 -10.35
CA ALA A 129 -22.32 -9.19 -11.75
C ALA A 129 -21.79 -10.60 -12.00
N PHE A 130 -21.00 -11.16 -11.07
CA PHE A 130 -20.38 -12.49 -11.25
C PHE A 130 -20.98 -13.58 -10.36
N ARG A 131 -22.06 -13.30 -9.63
CA ARG A 131 -22.69 -14.23 -8.66
C ARG A 131 -21.70 -14.76 -7.62
N CYS A 132 -20.83 -13.88 -7.11
CA CYS A 132 -19.90 -14.28 -6.07
C CYS A 132 -20.62 -14.68 -4.78
N ASP A 133 -20.05 -15.61 -4.02
CA ASP A 133 -20.70 -16.21 -2.85
C ASP A 133 -20.98 -15.19 -1.73
N TYR A 134 -20.10 -14.22 -1.54
CA TYR A 134 -20.26 -13.23 -0.46
C TYR A 134 -19.52 -11.93 -0.74
N GLY A 135 -20.15 -10.80 -0.33
CA GLY A 135 -19.51 -9.51 -0.24
C GLY A 135 -19.03 -9.27 1.19
N LEU A 136 -17.78 -8.93 1.35
CA LEU A 136 -17.15 -8.74 2.64
C LEU A 136 -16.83 -7.26 2.86
N VAL A 137 -17.21 -6.75 4.02
CA VAL A 137 -16.83 -5.38 4.41
C VAL A 137 -15.30 -5.26 4.37
N GLU A 138 -14.80 -4.20 3.76
CA GLU A 138 -13.37 -4.00 3.49
C GLU A 138 -12.52 -4.09 4.75
N THR A 139 -12.98 -3.50 5.85
CA THR A 139 -12.27 -3.56 7.14
C THR A 139 -12.07 -5.00 7.64
N VAL A 140 -13.05 -5.88 7.41
CA VAL A 140 -12.97 -7.29 7.80
C VAL A 140 -11.99 -8.05 6.91
N ALA A 141 -11.94 -7.74 5.61
CA ALA A 141 -10.98 -8.33 4.70
C ALA A 141 -9.54 -7.96 5.10
N HIS A 142 -9.26 -6.68 5.28
CA HIS A 142 -7.95 -6.19 5.68
C HIS A 142 -7.50 -6.74 7.04
N PHE A 143 -8.39 -6.78 8.02
CA PHE A 143 -8.12 -7.38 9.33
C PHE A 143 -7.84 -8.89 9.24
N THR A 144 -8.60 -9.61 8.41
CA THR A 144 -8.39 -11.06 8.20
C THR A 144 -7.00 -11.33 7.63
N ALA A 145 -6.54 -10.53 6.68
CA ALA A 145 -5.21 -10.63 6.10
C ALA A 145 -4.11 -10.26 7.13
N ALA A 146 -4.28 -9.17 7.87
CA ALA A 146 -3.31 -8.74 8.88
C ALA A 146 -3.08 -9.82 9.95
N LYS A 147 -4.15 -10.49 10.41
CA LYS A 147 -4.06 -11.60 11.38
C LYS A 147 -3.32 -12.83 10.85
N TYR A 148 -3.17 -12.98 9.55
CA TYR A 148 -2.33 -14.05 9.00
C TYR A 148 -0.85 -13.81 9.31
N PHE A 149 -0.39 -12.56 9.24
CA PHE A 149 0.99 -12.18 9.51
C PHE A 149 1.27 -11.93 10.99
N MET A 150 0.28 -11.39 11.71
CA MET A 150 0.37 -11.04 13.13
C MET A 150 -0.97 -11.37 13.82
N PRO A 151 -1.12 -12.58 14.39
CA PRO A 151 -2.38 -13.01 15.01
C PRO A 151 -2.87 -12.13 16.16
N ASP A 152 -1.95 -11.47 16.84
CA ASP A 152 -2.18 -10.59 17.99
C ASP A 152 -1.88 -9.11 17.67
N VAL A 153 -2.19 -8.69 16.43
CA VAL A 153 -2.03 -7.32 15.97
C VAL A 153 -2.83 -6.33 16.83
N ASP A 154 -2.20 -5.20 17.20
CA ASP A 154 -2.81 -4.11 17.98
C ASP A 154 -3.39 -3.03 17.06
N PHE A 155 -2.69 -2.76 15.95
CA PHE A 155 -3.04 -1.67 15.05
C PHE A 155 -2.73 -2.03 13.59
N ILE A 156 -3.63 -1.63 12.69
CA ILE A 156 -3.47 -1.82 11.25
C ILE A 156 -3.57 -0.46 10.58
N ILE A 157 -2.62 -0.15 9.70
CA ILE A 157 -2.67 1.04 8.87
C ILE A 157 -2.67 0.62 7.43
N ASP A 158 -3.72 0.99 6.71
CA ASP A 158 -3.84 0.84 5.27
C ASP A 158 -3.75 2.22 4.62
N ILE A 159 -2.73 2.44 3.81
CA ILE A 159 -2.60 3.65 3.00
C ILE A 159 -2.69 3.29 1.53
N GLY A 160 -3.84 3.56 0.96
CA GLY A 160 -4.13 3.41 -0.45
C GLY A 160 -3.60 4.56 -1.32
N GLY A 161 -4.03 4.57 -2.58
CA GLY A 161 -3.72 5.66 -3.51
C GLY A 161 -4.45 6.96 -3.16
N GLN A 162 -5.70 6.90 -2.72
CA GLN A 162 -6.55 8.07 -2.47
C GLN A 162 -7.19 8.10 -1.09
N ASP A 163 -7.19 7.00 -0.38
CA ASP A 163 -7.78 6.84 0.93
C ASP A 163 -6.80 6.24 1.93
N MET A 164 -7.14 6.38 3.19
CA MET A 164 -6.42 5.79 4.30
C MET A 164 -7.43 5.25 5.29
N LYS A 165 -7.17 4.04 5.78
CA LYS A 165 -7.97 3.37 6.79
C LYS A 165 -7.07 2.83 7.88
N CYS A 166 -7.41 3.11 9.13
CA CYS A 166 -6.65 2.60 10.25
C CYS A 166 -7.61 1.91 11.22
N PHE A 167 -7.16 0.82 11.80
CA PHE A 167 -7.99 0.00 12.69
C PHE A 167 -7.23 -0.24 14.00
N LYS A 168 -7.85 0.15 15.11
CA LYS A 168 -7.39 -0.25 16.44
C LYS A 168 -8.02 -1.59 16.80
N ILE A 169 -7.22 -2.50 17.33
CA ILE A 169 -7.64 -3.85 17.69
C ILE A 169 -7.49 -4.01 19.19
N GLU A 170 -8.55 -4.40 19.85
CA GLU A 170 -8.59 -4.70 21.29
C GLU A 170 -9.33 -6.01 21.47
N ASP A 171 -8.80 -6.89 22.29
CA ASP A 171 -9.35 -8.23 22.56
C ASP A 171 -9.66 -9.06 21.30
N GLY A 172 -8.82 -8.89 20.27
CA GLY A 172 -8.93 -9.61 19.00
C GLY A 172 -10.07 -9.16 18.09
N ALA A 173 -10.68 -8.00 18.37
CA ALA A 173 -11.73 -7.36 17.58
C ALA A 173 -11.37 -5.91 17.24
N ILE A 174 -11.94 -5.39 16.14
CA ILE A 174 -11.79 -3.98 15.77
C ILE A 174 -12.55 -3.13 16.77
N SER A 175 -11.86 -2.33 17.59
CA SER A 175 -12.46 -1.42 18.57
C SER A 175 -12.68 -0.02 18.05
N ASN A 176 -11.86 0.45 17.12
CA ASN A 176 -11.98 1.77 16.50
C ASN A 176 -11.50 1.78 15.05
N ILE A 177 -12.07 2.65 14.22
CA ILE A 177 -11.74 2.84 12.82
C ILE A 177 -11.52 4.33 12.57
N PHE A 178 -10.38 4.65 11.95
CA PHE A 178 -10.06 6.00 11.50
C PHE A 178 -10.04 6.01 9.98
N LEU A 179 -10.78 6.93 9.37
CA LEU A 179 -10.91 7.03 7.92
C LEU A 179 -10.46 8.40 7.41
N ASN A 180 -9.77 8.41 6.30
CA ASN A 180 -9.52 9.62 5.53
C ASN A 180 -9.80 9.35 4.05
N GLU A 181 -10.97 9.74 3.61
CA GLU A 181 -11.42 9.61 2.22
C GLU A 181 -11.44 10.98 1.50
N ALA A 182 -11.28 12.06 2.26
CA ALA A 182 -11.44 13.42 1.75
C ALA A 182 -10.12 14.14 1.40
N CYS A 183 -8.99 13.67 1.91
CA CYS A 183 -7.72 14.38 1.77
C CYS A 183 -6.59 13.45 1.31
N SER A 184 -6.05 13.71 0.14
CA SER A 184 -4.94 12.93 -0.44
C SER A 184 -3.58 13.16 0.25
N SER A 185 -3.43 14.14 1.13
CA SER A 185 -2.13 14.53 1.71
C SER A 185 -1.44 13.46 2.57
N GLY A 186 -2.16 12.40 2.93
CA GLY A 186 -1.63 11.22 3.61
C GLY A 186 -1.62 9.97 2.74
N CYS A 187 -1.87 10.05 1.43
CA CYS A 187 -2.09 8.91 0.54
C CYS A 187 -1.06 8.88 -0.60
N GLY A 188 -1.01 7.76 -1.33
CA GLY A 188 -0.04 7.54 -2.40
C GLY A 188 -0.16 8.53 -3.57
N SER A 189 -1.37 9.00 -3.91
CA SER A 189 -1.59 9.99 -4.97
C SER A 189 -0.91 11.34 -4.69
N PHE A 190 -0.72 11.69 -3.42
CA PHE A 190 0.04 12.87 -3.03
C PHE A 190 1.51 12.75 -3.52
N LEU A 191 2.18 11.63 -3.20
CA LEU A 191 3.55 11.39 -3.64
C LEU A 191 3.65 11.30 -5.16
N GLN A 192 2.70 10.65 -5.82
CA GLN A 192 2.64 10.55 -7.28
C GLN A 192 2.52 11.92 -7.94
N THR A 193 1.67 12.81 -7.40
CA THR A 193 1.50 14.16 -7.94
C THR A 193 2.80 14.95 -7.86
N PHE A 194 3.53 14.89 -6.75
CA PHE A 194 4.81 15.58 -6.61
C PHE A 194 5.92 14.96 -7.46
N ALA A 195 6.01 13.63 -7.54
CA ALA A 195 6.96 12.96 -8.42
C ALA A 195 6.77 13.42 -9.88
N GLN A 196 5.53 13.37 -10.39
CA GLN A 196 5.21 13.82 -11.74
C GLN A 196 5.50 15.31 -11.97
N ALA A 197 5.16 16.18 -11.01
CA ALA A 197 5.44 17.61 -11.10
C ALA A 197 6.94 17.93 -11.14
N LEU A 198 7.77 17.03 -10.58
CA LEU A 198 9.23 17.14 -10.59
C LEU A 198 9.87 16.36 -11.74
N GLY A 199 9.08 15.67 -12.58
CA GLY A 199 9.54 14.97 -13.77
C GLY A 199 10.04 13.53 -13.53
N TYR A 200 9.62 12.90 -12.43
CA TYR A 200 10.02 11.54 -12.06
C TYR A 200 8.86 10.54 -12.08
N ASP A 201 9.18 9.28 -12.33
CA ASP A 201 8.31 8.17 -11.95
C ASP A 201 8.22 8.06 -10.42
N VAL A 202 7.08 7.62 -9.91
CA VAL A 202 6.86 7.56 -8.45
C VAL A 202 7.82 6.61 -7.72
N LYS A 203 8.24 5.51 -8.37
CA LYS A 203 9.18 4.55 -7.78
C LYS A 203 10.61 5.08 -7.79
N GLU A 204 11.01 5.72 -8.88
CA GLU A 204 12.31 6.40 -8.98
C GLU A 204 12.40 7.51 -7.93
N PHE A 205 11.34 8.32 -7.83
CA PHE A 205 11.27 9.40 -6.84
C PHE A 205 11.37 8.87 -5.40
N ALA A 206 10.69 7.77 -5.08
CA ALA A 206 10.78 7.11 -3.77
C ALA A 206 12.21 6.63 -3.47
N ALA A 207 12.88 6.03 -4.45
CA ALA A 207 14.25 5.53 -4.29
C ALA A 207 15.27 6.66 -4.02
N LEU A 208 15.08 7.83 -4.62
CA LEU A 208 15.93 8.99 -4.38
C LEU A 208 15.92 9.41 -2.89
N GLY A 209 14.77 9.34 -2.22
CA GLY A 209 14.61 9.77 -0.84
C GLY A 209 15.28 8.85 0.19
N LEU A 210 15.63 7.61 -0.15
CA LEU A 210 16.13 6.62 0.82
C LEU A 210 17.43 7.06 1.50
N PHE A 211 18.34 7.68 0.75
CA PHE A 211 19.67 8.09 1.23
C PHE A 211 19.87 9.61 1.22
N ALA A 212 18.76 10.35 1.32
CA ALA A 212 18.81 11.80 1.50
C ALA A 212 19.57 12.16 2.76
N ASP A 213 20.54 13.06 2.66
CA ASP A 213 21.41 13.48 3.76
C ASP A 213 20.74 14.49 4.69
N ARG A 214 19.84 15.31 4.14
CA ARG A 214 19.14 16.39 4.86
C ARG A 214 17.67 16.49 4.41
N PRO A 215 16.81 15.50 4.72
CA PRO A 215 15.39 15.53 4.35
C PRO A 215 14.74 16.85 4.75
N VAL A 216 13.97 17.46 3.84
CA VAL A 216 13.30 18.74 4.14
C VAL A 216 12.20 18.54 5.18
N ASP A 217 12.20 19.34 6.24
CA ASP A 217 11.06 19.36 7.16
C ASP A 217 9.87 20.09 6.51
N LEU A 218 8.95 19.31 5.96
CA LEU A 218 7.71 19.81 5.35
C LEU A 218 6.54 19.81 6.32
N GLY A 219 6.72 19.23 7.51
CA GLY A 219 5.70 19.08 8.54
C GLY A 219 4.48 18.28 8.06
N SER A 220 3.35 18.43 8.76
CA SER A 220 2.07 17.85 8.41
C SER A 220 1.15 18.91 7.80
N ARG A 221 1.14 19.07 6.47
CA ARG A 221 0.39 20.11 5.76
C ARG A 221 -0.53 19.50 4.69
N CYS A 222 -1.62 20.20 4.35
CA CYS A 222 -2.43 19.79 3.22
C CYS A 222 -1.70 20.05 1.89
N THR A 223 -2.07 19.32 0.84
CA THR A 223 -1.44 19.34 -0.49
C THR A 223 -1.31 20.75 -1.07
N VAL A 224 -2.30 21.63 -0.87
CA VAL A 224 -2.30 23.00 -1.39
C VAL A 224 -1.14 23.82 -0.82
N PHE A 225 -0.92 23.75 0.49
CA PHE A 225 0.19 24.45 1.13
C PHE A 225 1.54 23.76 0.91
N MET A 226 1.53 22.46 0.66
CA MET A 226 2.74 21.68 0.41
C MET A 226 3.44 22.14 -0.87
N ASN A 227 2.70 22.46 -1.93
CA ASN A 227 3.28 23.00 -3.17
C ASN A 227 4.16 24.24 -2.92
N SER A 228 3.69 25.17 -2.08
CA SER A 228 4.46 26.36 -1.71
C SER A 228 5.70 26.00 -0.89
N SER A 229 5.58 25.03 0.03
CA SER A 229 6.70 24.58 0.86
C SER A 229 7.77 23.88 0.03
N VAL A 230 7.40 23.03 -0.93
CA VAL A 230 8.33 22.35 -1.84
C VAL A 230 9.04 23.38 -2.74
N LYS A 231 8.32 24.32 -3.31
CA LYS A 231 8.92 25.40 -4.13
C LYS A 231 9.88 26.26 -3.31
N GLN A 232 9.54 26.53 -2.06
CA GLN A 232 10.44 27.28 -1.17
C GLN A 232 11.71 26.47 -0.87
N ALA A 233 11.57 25.19 -0.52
CA ALA A 233 12.73 24.31 -0.28
C ALA A 233 13.67 24.24 -1.51
N GLN A 234 13.11 24.16 -2.73
CA GLN A 234 13.91 24.24 -3.97
C GLN A 234 14.67 25.58 -4.08
N LYS A 235 14.02 26.70 -3.77
CA LYS A 235 14.68 28.02 -3.76
C LYS A 235 15.77 28.12 -2.70
N ASP A 236 15.59 27.43 -1.58
CA ASP A 236 16.53 27.38 -0.47
C ASP A 236 17.65 26.33 -0.70
N GLY A 237 17.71 25.73 -1.90
CA GLY A 237 18.78 24.83 -2.33
C GLY A 237 18.62 23.36 -1.92
N ALA A 238 17.41 22.94 -1.53
CA ALA A 238 17.18 21.52 -1.23
C ALA A 238 17.27 20.67 -2.51
N SER A 239 17.97 19.56 -2.44
CA SER A 239 18.05 18.58 -3.53
C SER A 239 16.73 17.81 -3.71
N ILE A 240 16.56 17.16 -4.85
CA ILE A 240 15.37 16.34 -5.13
C ILE A 240 15.29 15.16 -4.15
N GLU A 241 16.41 14.57 -3.77
CA GLU A 241 16.50 13.50 -2.77
C GLU A 241 15.95 13.98 -1.43
N ASN A 242 16.37 15.16 -0.98
CA ASN A 242 15.94 15.76 0.28
C ASN A 242 14.45 16.12 0.27
N ILE A 243 13.92 16.55 -0.88
CA ILE A 243 12.49 16.82 -1.06
C ILE A 243 11.69 15.51 -1.05
N SER A 244 12.15 14.47 -1.75
CA SER A 244 11.50 13.17 -1.78
C SER A 244 11.38 12.54 -0.39
N ALA A 245 12.47 12.55 0.37
CA ALA A 245 12.47 12.08 1.77
C ALA A 245 11.51 12.91 2.64
N GLY A 246 11.55 14.23 2.53
CA GLY A 246 10.68 15.13 3.27
C GLY A 246 9.19 14.91 2.98
N LEU A 247 8.83 14.66 1.72
CA LEU A 247 7.46 14.30 1.32
C LEU A 247 7.02 12.96 1.89
N SER A 248 7.91 11.96 1.90
CA SER A 248 7.63 10.65 2.50
C SER A 248 7.40 10.74 4.01
N ILE A 249 8.21 11.54 4.72
CA ILE A 249 8.02 11.84 6.14
C ILE A 249 6.69 12.59 6.37
N SER A 250 6.36 13.55 5.52
CA SER A 250 5.12 14.33 5.63
C SER A 250 3.86 13.48 5.46
N VAL A 251 3.86 12.47 4.56
CA VAL A 251 2.75 11.50 4.43
C VAL A 251 2.50 10.83 5.78
N VAL A 252 3.54 10.34 6.42
CA VAL A 252 3.46 9.67 7.73
C VAL A 252 2.95 10.61 8.82
N LYS A 253 3.50 11.82 8.90
CA LYS A 253 3.05 12.82 9.88
C LYS A 253 1.58 13.21 9.67
N ASN A 254 1.12 13.29 8.42
CA ASN A 254 -0.30 13.52 8.13
C ASN A 254 -1.17 12.35 8.59
N ALA A 255 -0.74 11.11 8.35
CA ALA A 255 -1.44 9.92 8.82
C ALA A 255 -1.58 9.91 10.35
N LEU A 256 -0.48 10.03 11.06
CA LEU A 256 -0.44 9.91 12.51
C LEU A 256 -1.15 11.08 13.22
N TYR A 257 -0.84 12.32 12.84
CA TYR A 257 -1.27 13.48 13.63
C TYR A 257 -2.57 14.12 13.15
N LYS A 258 -2.97 13.91 11.89
CA LYS A 258 -4.23 14.51 11.38
C LYS A 258 -5.35 13.51 11.22
N VAL A 259 -5.08 12.29 10.83
CA VAL A 259 -6.10 11.26 10.63
C VAL A 259 -6.33 10.48 11.92
N ILE A 260 -5.29 9.83 12.42
CA ILE A 260 -5.38 9.02 13.64
C ILE A 260 -5.49 9.92 14.88
N ARG A 261 -4.83 11.08 14.85
CA ARG A 261 -4.75 12.06 15.96
C ARG A 261 -4.13 11.44 17.21
N ALA A 262 -3.14 10.57 17.00
CA ALA A 262 -2.40 9.98 18.08
C ALA A 262 -1.68 11.08 18.89
N SER A 263 -1.86 11.07 20.21
CA SER A 263 -1.14 11.97 21.13
C SER A 263 0.27 11.45 21.42
N SER A 264 0.44 10.14 21.33
CA SER A 264 1.75 9.48 21.44
C SER A 264 1.78 8.17 20.64
N PRO A 265 2.97 7.70 20.23
CA PRO A 265 3.12 6.40 19.56
C PRO A 265 2.57 5.21 20.36
N GLU A 266 2.66 5.26 21.68
CA GLU A 266 2.23 4.18 22.57
C GLU A 266 0.72 3.90 22.49
N GLU A 267 -0.10 4.89 22.10
CA GLU A 267 -1.55 4.75 21.94
C GLU A 267 -1.93 3.74 20.85
N LEU A 268 -1.04 3.51 19.88
CA LEU A 268 -1.26 2.59 18.76
C LEU A 268 -0.81 1.16 19.09
N GLY A 269 -0.16 0.95 20.24
CA GLY A 269 0.45 -0.33 20.57
C GLY A 269 1.77 -0.57 19.85
N ARG A 270 2.28 -1.80 19.92
CA ARG A 270 3.58 -2.17 19.35
C ARG A 270 3.51 -3.22 18.24
N LYS A 271 2.37 -3.91 18.13
CA LYS A 271 2.13 -4.96 17.15
C LYS A 271 1.35 -4.37 15.97
N ILE A 272 2.10 -3.75 15.06
CA ILE A 272 1.52 -2.95 13.97
C ILE A 272 1.76 -3.65 12.63
N VAL A 273 0.69 -3.81 11.85
CA VAL A 273 0.74 -4.22 10.45
C VAL A 273 0.44 -3.01 9.57
N VAL A 274 1.34 -2.72 8.65
CA VAL A 274 1.15 -1.68 7.64
C VAL A 274 0.85 -2.31 6.28
N GLN A 275 -0.11 -1.76 5.55
CA GLN A 275 -0.58 -2.29 4.28
C GLN A 275 -1.04 -1.17 3.35
N GLY A 276 -1.49 -1.53 2.13
CA GLY A 276 -1.79 -0.59 1.07
C GLY A 276 -0.58 -0.31 0.17
N GLY A 277 -0.87 0.12 -1.06
CA GLY A 277 0.15 0.32 -2.10
C GLY A 277 1.21 1.35 -1.75
N THR A 278 0.88 2.32 -0.89
CA THR A 278 1.81 3.39 -0.48
C THR A 278 2.98 2.86 0.34
N PHE A 279 2.81 1.76 1.08
CA PHE A 279 3.89 1.15 1.86
C PHE A 279 4.89 0.31 1.04
N TYR A 280 4.69 0.17 -0.28
CA TYR A 280 5.77 -0.27 -1.17
C TYR A 280 6.87 0.78 -1.32
N ASN A 281 6.59 2.04 -1.00
CA ASN A 281 7.60 3.07 -0.85
C ASN A 281 8.33 2.88 0.48
N GLU A 282 9.57 2.39 0.42
CA GLU A 282 10.38 2.10 1.62
C GLU A 282 10.80 3.36 2.37
N ALA A 283 10.83 4.52 1.72
CA ALA A 283 11.05 5.79 2.42
C ALA A 283 9.85 6.13 3.34
N VAL A 284 8.60 5.88 2.89
CA VAL A 284 7.40 6.02 3.73
C VAL A 284 7.40 4.99 4.86
N LEU A 285 7.73 3.74 4.55
CA LEU A 285 7.79 2.65 5.53
C LEU A 285 8.81 2.96 6.62
N ARG A 286 10.00 3.40 6.24
CA ARG A 286 11.06 3.77 7.20
C ARG A 286 10.71 5.01 8.02
N ALA A 287 10.13 6.02 7.36
CA ALA A 287 9.66 7.22 8.05
C ALA A 287 8.61 6.86 9.12
N PHE A 288 7.72 5.91 8.82
CA PHE A 288 6.72 5.43 9.77
C PHE A 288 7.36 4.76 10.98
N GLU A 289 8.31 3.86 10.79
CA GLU A 289 9.02 3.21 11.90
C GLU A 289 9.80 4.21 12.76
N LYS A 290 10.43 5.21 12.13
CA LYS A 290 11.18 6.25 12.87
C LYS A 290 10.25 7.14 13.69
N GLU A 291 9.12 7.55 13.12
CA GLU A 291 8.15 8.40 13.81
C GLU A 291 7.47 7.66 14.97
N MET A 292 7.18 6.37 14.78
CA MET A 292 6.57 5.52 15.80
C MET A 292 7.56 4.97 16.83
N GLY A 293 8.85 4.93 16.51
CA GLY A 293 9.87 4.31 17.37
C GLY A 293 9.69 2.80 17.54
N VAL A 294 8.98 2.13 16.61
CA VAL A 294 8.74 0.68 16.63
C VAL A 294 8.95 0.07 15.25
N GLU A 295 9.38 -1.18 15.21
CA GLU A 295 9.38 -1.98 13.99
C GLU A 295 7.97 -2.45 13.67
N VAL A 296 7.60 -2.43 12.39
CA VAL A 296 6.28 -2.85 11.93
C VAL A 296 6.39 -4.03 10.95
N ILE A 297 5.30 -4.77 10.76
CA ILE A 297 5.20 -5.77 9.70
C ILE A 297 4.59 -5.11 8.46
N ARG A 298 5.35 -5.12 7.35
CA ARG A 298 4.85 -4.82 6.01
C ARG A 298 4.90 -6.12 5.21
N PRO A 299 3.74 -6.76 4.93
CA PRO A 299 3.68 -7.93 4.06
C PRO A 299 4.20 -7.63 2.65
N ASP A 300 4.81 -8.63 2.01
CA ASP A 300 5.21 -8.53 0.59
C ASP A 300 4.03 -8.22 -0.34
N ILE A 301 2.83 -8.65 0.06
CA ILE A 301 1.55 -8.42 -0.63
C ILE A 301 0.80 -7.19 -0.10
N ALA A 302 1.48 -6.20 0.46
CA ALA A 302 0.85 -5.04 1.13
C ALA A 302 -0.28 -4.38 0.32
N GLY A 303 -0.16 -4.30 -1.00
CA GLY A 303 -1.21 -3.76 -1.89
C GLY A 303 -2.33 -4.74 -2.24
N LEU A 304 -2.22 -6.01 -1.84
CA LEU A 304 -3.19 -7.08 -2.15
C LEU A 304 -3.96 -7.56 -0.91
N MET A 305 -3.75 -6.93 0.24
CA MET A 305 -4.27 -7.41 1.53
C MET A 305 -5.79 -7.53 1.56
N GLY A 306 -6.54 -6.61 0.93
CA GLY A 306 -7.99 -6.71 0.81
C GLY A 306 -8.43 -7.98 0.05
N ALA A 307 -7.86 -8.21 -1.12
CA ALA A 307 -8.17 -9.39 -1.92
C ALA A 307 -7.71 -10.70 -1.24
N TYR A 308 -6.51 -10.71 -0.65
CA TYR A 308 -6.01 -11.87 0.09
C TYR A 308 -6.89 -12.18 1.31
N GLY A 309 -7.27 -11.16 2.07
CA GLY A 309 -8.17 -11.32 3.21
C GLY A 309 -9.56 -11.83 2.83
N ALA A 310 -10.11 -11.37 1.70
CA ALA A 310 -11.37 -11.89 1.17
C ALA A 310 -11.25 -13.38 0.79
N ALA A 311 -10.13 -13.78 0.15
CA ALA A 311 -9.87 -15.19 -0.18
C ALA A 311 -9.73 -16.04 1.10
N LEU A 312 -8.98 -15.60 2.10
CA LEU A 312 -8.82 -16.29 3.39
C LEU A 312 -10.13 -16.42 4.16
N PHE A 313 -10.96 -15.38 4.12
CA PHE A 313 -12.29 -15.44 4.73
C PHE A 313 -13.15 -16.50 4.04
N GLY A 314 -13.13 -16.53 2.71
CA GLY A 314 -13.81 -17.53 1.90
C GLY A 314 -13.34 -18.95 2.22
N LEU A 315 -12.04 -19.19 2.30
CA LEU A 315 -11.46 -20.45 2.71
C LEU A 315 -11.98 -20.92 4.08
N ARG A 316 -11.95 -20.03 5.08
CA ARG A 316 -12.43 -20.36 6.45
C ARG A 316 -13.93 -20.65 6.48
N ARG A 317 -14.73 -19.88 5.73
CA ARG A 317 -16.18 -20.05 5.64
C ARG A 317 -16.52 -21.37 4.93
N SER A 318 -15.89 -21.65 3.80
CA SER A 318 -16.08 -22.89 3.02
C SER A 318 -15.80 -24.13 3.86
N ARG A 319 -14.70 -24.14 4.61
CA ARG A 319 -14.36 -25.24 5.53
C ARG A 319 -15.43 -25.44 6.61
N LYS A 320 -15.94 -24.37 7.22
CA LYS A 320 -16.98 -24.46 8.24
C LYS A 320 -18.32 -24.94 7.69
N ALA A 321 -18.65 -24.56 6.47
CA ALA A 321 -19.93 -24.93 5.82
C ALA A 321 -19.88 -26.26 5.09
N GLY A 322 -18.69 -26.89 4.94
CA GLY A 322 -18.51 -28.06 4.06
C GLY A 322 -18.75 -27.74 2.58
N GLN A 323 -18.62 -26.49 2.18
CA GLN A 323 -18.86 -26.04 0.80
C GLN A 323 -17.67 -26.38 -0.09
N SER A 324 -17.93 -27.10 -1.16
CA SER A 324 -16.89 -27.55 -2.12
C SER A 324 -16.94 -26.83 -3.47
N ARG A 325 -17.98 -26.03 -3.73
CA ARG A 325 -18.15 -25.32 -5.00
C ARG A 325 -18.80 -23.96 -4.80
N SER A 326 -18.26 -22.95 -5.48
CA SER A 326 -18.80 -21.59 -5.54
C SER A 326 -20.06 -21.52 -6.42
N SER A 327 -20.89 -20.52 -6.15
CA SER A 327 -22.00 -20.10 -7.02
C SER A 327 -21.58 -19.14 -8.15
N MET A 328 -20.31 -18.73 -8.18
CA MET A 328 -19.79 -17.83 -9.22
C MET A 328 -19.99 -18.40 -10.62
N MET A 329 -20.17 -17.53 -11.60
CA MET A 329 -20.23 -17.87 -13.03
C MET A 329 -19.06 -18.75 -13.44
N ASP A 330 -19.33 -19.78 -14.19
CA ASP A 330 -18.31 -20.62 -14.79
C ASP A 330 -17.73 -20.00 -16.09
N GLN A 331 -16.81 -20.72 -16.75
CA GLN A 331 -16.19 -20.21 -17.97
C GLN A 331 -17.19 -19.89 -19.09
N GLN A 332 -18.19 -20.77 -19.31
CA GLN A 332 -19.17 -20.60 -20.40
C GLN A 332 -20.08 -19.39 -20.15
N GLU A 333 -20.44 -19.14 -18.89
CA GLU A 333 -21.27 -18.00 -18.52
C GLU A 333 -20.49 -16.66 -18.56
N LEU A 334 -19.17 -16.70 -18.44
CA LEU A 334 -18.31 -15.51 -18.54
C LEU A 334 -18.00 -15.14 -20.00
N GLU A 335 -17.99 -16.08 -20.92
CA GLU A 335 -17.77 -15.87 -22.36
C GLU A 335 -18.98 -15.21 -23.04
#